data_60d5975c868fce699c5e3045b2b0ab04
#
_entry.id   60d5975c868fce699c5e3045b2b0ab04
#
_cell.length_a   1.000
_cell.length_b   1.000
_cell.length_c   1.000
_cell.angle_alpha   90.00
_cell.angle_beta   90.00
_cell.angle_gamma   90.00
#
_symmetry.space_group_name_H-M   'P 1'
#
loop_
_entity.id
_entity.type
_entity.pdbx_description
1 polymer ?
#
loop_
_entity_poly.entity_id
_entity_poly.type
_entity_poly.pdbx_seq_one_letter_code
_entity_poly.pdbx_strand_id
1 'polypeptide(L)'
;MRTGNQITFQQLEEESNLIASGLLQHGMKKGDRVLVMVPYGSEFVTLTFGLFKAGAVPVLIDPGLGKKNVLNCIKQSEPQGIVAIPLAHAIKTLFPAPFKSIQLSVTVGRKWFWRGPTLAQVKRNGHSNYQMEEAYEEQEAAVLFTSGSTGPAKGVLYTHGMFDQQTRILREHFGILPGEKDLPTFPLFGLFSTGMGMTSVIPDMDPTRPAKVMPQNIINPIQDYRITSSFGSPALWDTVSRYC
;
A
#
# COMPACT_ATOMS: atom_id res chain seq x y z
N MET A 1 -15.31 13.73 16.35
CA MET A 1 -14.81 13.26 15.02
C MET A 1 -13.33 13.61 14.89
N ARG A 2 -12.45 12.63 14.76
CA ARG A 2 -11.11 12.90 14.24
C ARG A 2 -11.29 13.03 12.73
N THR A 3 -11.23 14.26 12.20
CA THR A 3 -11.12 14.50 10.76
C THR A 3 -9.80 13.90 10.31
N GLY A 4 -9.86 12.73 9.69
CA GLY A 4 -8.72 12.11 9.05
C GLY A 4 -8.21 13.02 7.91
N ASN A 5 -6.95 12.92 7.56
CA ASN A 5 -6.43 13.59 6.38
C ASN A 5 -7.23 13.15 5.14
N GLN A 6 -7.86 14.10 4.48
CA GLN A 6 -8.54 13.86 3.21
C GLN A 6 -7.63 14.33 2.08
N ILE A 7 -7.57 13.54 1.02
CA ILE A 7 -6.92 13.93 -0.24
C ILE A 7 -7.91 13.73 -1.39
N THR A 8 -7.92 14.66 -2.32
CA THR A 8 -8.69 14.54 -3.56
C THR A 8 -7.94 13.69 -4.58
N PHE A 9 -8.62 13.22 -5.63
CA PHE A 9 -7.95 12.53 -6.74
C PHE A 9 -6.89 13.41 -7.41
N GLN A 10 -7.15 14.71 -7.54
CA GLN A 10 -6.17 15.66 -8.06
C GLN A 10 -4.93 15.72 -7.17
N GLN A 11 -5.09 15.83 -5.85
CA GLN A 11 -3.97 15.80 -4.91
C GLN A 11 -3.24 14.46 -4.93
N LEU A 12 -3.97 13.33 -5.06
CA LEU A 12 -3.36 12.01 -5.23
C LEU A 12 -2.50 11.96 -6.50
N GLU A 13 -3.01 12.50 -7.60
CA GLU A 13 -2.29 12.59 -8.88
C GLU A 13 -1.00 13.40 -8.74
N GLU A 14 -1.10 14.62 -8.22
CA GLU A 14 0.03 15.53 -8.01
C GLU A 14 1.08 14.94 -7.06
N GLU A 15 0.65 14.43 -5.91
CA GLU A 15 1.56 13.86 -4.92
C GLU A 15 2.23 12.58 -5.40
N SER A 16 1.51 11.70 -6.10
CA SER A 16 2.11 10.48 -6.66
C SER A 16 3.11 10.80 -7.79
N ASN A 17 2.88 11.87 -8.57
CA ASN A 17 3.84 12.39 -9.54
C ASN A 17 5.12 12.90 -8.87
N LEU A 18 4.99 13.68 -7.78
CA LEU A 18 6.14 14.13 -6.98
C LEU A 18 6.95 12.96 -6.43
N ILE A 19 6.27 11.92 -5.94
CA ILE A 19 6.92 10.71 -5.41
C ILE A 19 7.64 9.98 -6.54
N ALA A 20 6.98 9.70 -7.66
CA ALA A 20 7.54 8.96 -8.77
C ALA A 20 8.81 9.62 -9.31
N SER A 21 8.70 10.87 -9.72
CA SER A 21 9.84 11.63 -10.27
C SER A 21 10.95 11.83 -9.24
N GLY A 22 10.61 12.08 -7.98
CA GLY A 22 11.57 12.23 -6.90
C GLY A 22 12.33 10.94 -6.61
N LEU A 23 11.67 9.77 -6.62
CA LEU A 23 12.33 8.48 -6.43
C LEU A 23 13.33 8.17 -7.56
N LEU A 24 12.96 8.46 -8.81
CA LEU A 24 13.85 8.31 -9.96
C LEU A 24 15.09 9.22 -9.85
N GLN A 25 14.94 10.47 -9.39
CA GLN A 25 16.05 11.37 -9.14
C GLN A 25 16.96 10.89 -8.00
N HIS A 26 16.44 10.12 -7.04
CA HIS A 26 17.23 9.50 -5.99
C HIS A 26 17.84 8.14 -6.39
N GLY A 27 17.79 7.77 -7.69
CA GLY A 27 18.47 6.61 -8.24
C GLY A 27 17.64 5.33 -8.29
N MET A 28 16.30 5.39 -8.02
CA MET A 28 15.41 4.29 -8.30
C MET A 28 15.31 4.04 -9.79
N LYS A 29 15.24 2.77 -10.18
CA LYS A 29 15.13 2.37 -11.58
C LYS A 29 13.80 1.68 -11.84
N LYS A 30 13.35 1.73 -13.09
CA LYS A 30 12.20 0.93 -13.55
C LYS A 30 12.49 -0.56 -13.33
N GLY A 31 11.52 -1.27 -12.79
CA GLY A 31 11.64 -2.68 -12.41
C GLY A 31 12.26 -2.93 -11.03
N ASP A 32 12.77 -1.91 -10.34
CA ASP A 32 13.27 -2.10 -8.97
C ASP A 32 12.14 -2.56 -8.04
N ARG A 33 12.39 -3.65 -7.31
CA ARG A 33 11.50 -4.10 -6.25
C ARG A 33 11.68 -3.25 -5.01
N VAL A 34 10.61 -2.68 -4.50
CA VAL A 34 10.62 -1.73 -3.38
C VAL A 34 9.80 -2.26 -2.23
N LEU A 35 10.47 -2.61 -1.14
CA LEU A 35 9.80 -3.03 0.08
C LEU A 35 9.05 -1.84 0.70
N VAL A 36 7.73 -1.97 0.86
CA VAL A 36 6.87 -0.96 1.46
C VAL A 36 6.50 -1.38 2.88
N MET A 37 6.98 -0.62 3.87
CA MET A 37 6.67 -0.83 5.29
C MET A 37 6.10 0.45 5.91
N VAL A 38 4.93 0.83 5.42
CA VAL A 38 4.18 2.02 5.81
C VAL A 38 2.78 1.58 6.26
N PRO A 39 2.24 2.12 7.36
CA PRO A 39 0.87 1.82 7.78
C PRO A 39 -0.16 2.15 6.70
N TYR A 40 -1.26 1.40 6.67
CA TYR A 40 -2.36 1.70 5.77
C TYR A 40 -2.96 3.06 6.08
N GLY A 41 -3.09 3.88 5.05
CA GLY A 41 -3.57 5.25 5.12
C GLY A 41 -3.39 5.96 3.78
N SER A 42 -3.73 7.24 3.71
CA SER A 42 -3.58 8.05 2.50
C SER A 42 -2.14 8.05 1.96
N GLU A 43 -1.15 8.11 2.87
CA GLU A 43 0.27 8.09 2.50
C GLU A 43 0.69 6.76 1.85
N PHE A 44 0.17 5.62 2.34
CA PHE A 44 0.38 4.31 1.71
C PHE A 44 -0.17 4.27 0.29
N VAL A 45 -1.41 4.77 0.10
CA VAL A 45 -2.07 4.83 -1.22
C VAL A 45 -1.25 5.70 -2.17
N THR A 46 -0.95 6.93 -1.76
CA THR A 46 -0.17 7.88 -2.58
C THR A 46 1.20 7.33 -2.96
N LEU A 47 1.89 6.70 -1.99
CA LEU A 47 3.19 6.07 -2.22
C LEU A 47 3.09 4.92 -3.22
N THR A 48 2.08 4.06 -3.09
CA THR A 48 1.92 2.91 -4.00
C THR A 48 1.66 3.36 -5.43
N PHE A 49 0.78 4.35 -5.65
CA PHE A 49 0.60 4.94 -6.97
C PHE A 49 1.88 5.63 -7.48
N GLY A 50 2.64 6.30 -6.60
CA GLY A 50 3.93 6.88 -6.97
C GLY A 50 4.96 5.83 -7.41
N LEU A 51 4.99 4.67 -6.77
CA LEU A 51 5.84 3.54 -7.17
C LEU A 51 5.41 2.97 -8.53
N PHE A 52 4.11 2.78 -8.76
CA PHE A 52 3.61 2.35 -10.07
C PHE A 52 4.01 3.32 -11.17
N LYS A 53 3.83 4.62 -10.95
CA LYS A 53 4.22 5.66 -11.91
C LYS A 53 5.72 5.71 -12.17
N ALA A 54 6.55 5.40 -11.17
CA ALA A 54 8.01 5.27 -11.34
C ALA A 54 8.42 3.99 -12.08
N GLY A 55 7.47 3.10 -12.39
CA GLY A 55 7.74 1.77 -12.95
C GLY A 55 8.42 0.83 -11.96
N ALA A 56 8.36 1.13 -10.65
CA ALA A 56 8.88 0.28 -9.60
C ALA A 56 7.84 -0.76 -9.16
N VAL A 57 8.32 -1.87 -8.58
CA VAL A 57 7.50 -3.00 -8.17
C VAL A 57 7.37 -3.02 -6.64
N PRO A 58 6.29 -2.52 -6.03
CA PRO A 58 6.10 -2.59 -4.60
C PRO A 58 6.04 -4.04 -4.11
N VAL A 59 6.80 -4.32 -3.05
CA VAL A 59 6.79 -5.58 -2.31
C VAL A 59 6.01 -5.36 -1.02
N LEU A 60 4.85 -6.00 -0.92
CA LEU A 60 3.95 -5.90 0.23
C LEU A 60 3.97 -7.22 1.02
N ILE A 61 4.29 -7.12 2.29
CA ILE A 61 4.40 -8.27 3.20
C ILE A 61 3.48 -8.00 4.39
N ASP A 62 2.55 -8.93 4.64
CA ASP A 62 1.68 -8.86 5.81
C ASP A 62 2.52 -9.01 7.10
N PRO A 63 2.58 -7.99 7.97
CA PRO A 63 3.30 -8.08 9.24
C PRO A 63 2.70 -9.14 10.19
N GLY A 64 1.44 -9.54 9.97
CA GLY A 64 0.77 -10.64 10.69
C GLY A 64 1.43 -12.00 10.51
N LEU A 65 2.28 -12.19 9.50
CA LEU A 65 3.07 -13.42 9.28
C LEU A 65 4.08 -13.70 10.39
N GLY A 66 4.37 -12.72 11.25
CA GLY A 66 5.35 -12.79 12.30
C GLY A 66 6.79 -12.55 11.82
N LYS A 67 7.63 -12.07 12.74
CA LYS A 67 8.96 -11.53 12.45
C LYS A 67 9.84 -12.44 11.58
N LYS A 68 9.92 -13.75 11.90
CA LYS A 68 10.77 -14.70 11.17
C LYS A 68 10.35 -14.84 9.71
N ASN A 69 9.05 -14.97 9.46
CA ASN A 69 8.50 -15.10 8.11
C ASN A 69 8.65 -13.81 7.32
N VAL A 70 8.39 -12.66 7.94
CA VAL A 70 8.60 -11.34 7.30
C VAL A 70 10.04 -11.18 6.83
N LEU A 71 11.04 -11.48 7.67
CA LEU A 71 12.46 -11.41 7.29
C LEU A 71 12.81 -12.37 6.16
N ASN A 72 12.21 -13.58 6.16
CA ASN A 72 12.40 -14.55 5.07
C ASN A 72 11.78 -14.03 3.75
N CYS A 73 10.58 -13.45 3.78
CA CYS A 73 9.94 -12.84 2.60
C CYS A 73 10.78 -11.70 2.03
N ILE A 74 11.34 -10.84 2.89
CA ILE A 74 12.25 -9.76 2.47
C ILE A 74 13.47 -10.35 1.77
N LYS A 75 14.09 -11.38 2.34
CA LYS A 75 15.24 -12.04 1.73
C LYS A 75 14.90 -12.66 0.38
N GLN A 76 13.72 -13.29 0.24
CA GLN A 76 13.29 -13.92 -1.01
C GLN A 76 12.95 -12.92 -2.11
N SER A 77 12.41 -11.75 -1.75
CA SER A 77 12.02 -10.72 -2.71
C SER A 77 13.21 -9.93 -3.25
N GLU A 78 14.37 -9.96 -2.57
CA GLU A 78 15.60 -9.24 -2.96
C GLU A 78 15.36 -7.78 -3.36
N PRO A 79 14.70 -6.95 -2.51
CA PRO A 79 14.31 -5.60 -2.91
C PRO A 79 15.53 -4.69 -3.09
N GLN A 80 15.54 -3.86 -4.14
CA GLN A 80 16.55 -2.84 -4.39
C GLN A 80 16.28 -1.55 -3.63
N GLY A 81 15.01 -1.32 -3.25
CA GLY A 81 14.57 -0.16 -2.47
C GLY A 81 13.78 -0.54 -1.23
N ILE A 82 13.73 0.38 -0.27
CA ILE A 82 12.82 0.33 0.86
C ILE A 82 12.23 1.70 1.13
N VAL A 83 10.90 1.77 1.27
CA VAL A 83 10.19 2.95 1.79
C VAL A 83 9.48 2.54 3.07
N ALA A 84 9.88 3.11 4.20
CA ALA A 84 9.46 2.57 5.48
C ALA A 84 9.42 3.62 6.60
N ILE A 85 8.61 3.33 7.63
CA ILE A 85 8.62 4.09 8.90
C ILE A 85 9.92 3.85 9.68
N PRO A 86 10.28 4.74 10.64
CA PRO A 86 11.51 4.65 11.43
C PRO A 86 11.74 3.30 12.10
N LEU A 87 10.67 2.68 12.64
CA LEU A 87 10.75 1.37 13.28
C LEU A 87 11.28 0.28 12.34
N ALA A 88 10.83 0.27 11.08
CA ALA A 88 11.28 -0.70 10.10
C ALA A 88 12.75 -0.50 9.71
N HIS A 89 13.21 0.74 9.62
CA HIS A 89 14.63 1.04 9.43
C HIS A 89 15.50 0.61 10.63
N ALA A 90 15.00 0.76 11.85
CA ALA A 90 15.68 0.22 13.04
C ALA A 90 15.81 -1.31 12.97
N ILE A 91 14.75 -2.03 12.55
CA ILE A 91 14.79 -3.48 12.33
C ILE A 91 15.81 -3.84 11.25
N LYS A 92 15.86 -3.10 10.14
CA LYS A 92 16.87 -3.28 9.09
C LYS A 92 18.30 -3.13 9.62
N THR A 93 18.53 -2.18 10.52
CA THR A 93 19.85 -1.97 11.13
C THR A 93 20.24 -3.10 12.07
N LEU A 94 19.28 -3.64 12.84
CA LEU A 94 19.51 -4.76 13.77
C LEU A 94 19.65 -6.12 13.05
N PHE A 95 18.98 -6.29 11.90
CA PHE A 95 18.96 -7.54 11.14
C PHE A 95 19.33 -7.27 9.67
N PRO A 96 20.59 -6.91 9.37
CA PRO A 96 20.97 -6.44 8.03
C PRO A 96 20.91 -7.50 6.94
N ALA A 97 21.03 -8.78 7.29
CA ALA A 97 21.19 -9.86 6.32
C ALA A 97 20.04 -9.99 5.29
N PRO A 98 18.73 -9.88 5.65
CA PRO A 98 17.63 -9.91 4.69
C PRO A 98 17.57 -8.69 3.76
N PHE A 99 18.22 -7.59 4.13
CA PHE A 99 18.15 -6.30 3.44
C PHE A 99 19.41 -5.97 2.62
N LYS A 100 20.25 -6.96 2.34
CA LYS A 100 21.55 -6.75 1.66
C LYS A 100 21.42 -6.19 0.24
N SER A 101 20.32 -6.49 -0.45
CA SER A 101 20.04 -6.03 -1.82
C SER A 101 19.63 -4.55 -1.88
N ILE A 102 19.25 -3.93 -0.74
CA ILE A 102 18.72 -2.57 -0.70
C ILE A 102 19.82 -1.54 -0.97
N GLN A 103 19.63 -0.77 -2.03
CA GLN A 103 20.49 0.33 -2.46
C GLN A 103 19.89 1.68 -2.05
N LEU A 104 18.58 1.87 -2.19
CA LEU A 104 17.85 3.08 -1.83
C LEU A 104 16.99 2.85 -0.58
N SER A 105 17.12 3.75 0.41
CA SER A 105 16.31 3.73 1.64
C SER A 105 15.62 5.07 1.82
N VAL A 106 14.28 5.08 1.82
CA VAL A 106 13.45 6.27 2.02
C VAL A 106 12.70 6.14 3.34
N THR A 107 12.77 7.18 4.18
CA THR A 107 12.09 7.19 5.47
C THR A 107 10.79 7.98 5.39
N VAL A 108 9.70 7.34 5.80
CA VAL A 108 8.40 8.00 6.01
C VAL A 108 8.35 8.54 7.43
N GLY A 109 8.17 9.85 7.57
CA GLY A 109 8.21 10.55 8.86
C GLY A 109 9.62 11.00 9.28
N ARG A 110 9.86 11.04 10.60
CA ARG A 110 11.13 11.57 11.17
C ARG A 110 12.27 10.58 11.00
N LYS A 111 13.31 10.98 10.24
CA LYS A 111 14.54 10.19 10.08
C LYS A 111 15.44 10.31 11.31
N TRP A 112 16.10 9.21 11.69
CA TRP A 112 17.10 9.18 12.75
C TRP A 112 18.52 9.15 12.14
N PHE A 113 19.33 8.14 12.46
CA PHE A 113 20.77 8.06 12.14
C PHE A 113 21.11 7.31 10.82
N TRP A 114 20.16 6.63 10.18
CA TRP A 114 20.41 5.90 8.93
C TRP A 114 20.50 6.83 7.71
N ARG A 115 21.12 6.30 6.64
CA ARG A 115 21.30 7.03 5.37
C ARG A 115 20.01 7.03 4.53
N GLY A 116 19.98 7.90 3.52
CA GLY A 116 18.90 8.03 2.54
C GLY A 116 17.97 9.24 2.83
N PRO A 117 17.12 9.63 1.87
CA PRO A 117 16.19 10.75 2.03
C PRO A 117 14.99 10.39 2.89
N THR A 118 14.26 11.41 3.34
CA THR A 118 12.88 11.26 3.81
C THR A 118 11.93 11.33 2.62
N LEU A 119 10.69 10.81 2.77
CA LEU A 119 9.66 10.93 1.73
C LEU A 119 9.35 12.41 1.42
N ALA A 120 9.42 13.29 2.43
CA ALA A 120 9.27 14.74 2.23
C ALA A 120 10.40 15.35 1.36
N GLN A 121 11.63 14.84 1.49
CA GLN A 121 12.73 15.25 0.61
C GLN A 121 12.56 14.71 -0.81
N VAL A 122 12.11 13.46 -0.96
CA VAL A 122 11.77 12.87 -2.26
C VAL A 122 10.72 13.71 -2.97
N LYS A 123 9.60 14.02 -2.30
CA LYS A 123 8.53 14.89 -2.86
C LYS A 123 9.04 16.27 -3.25
N ARG A 124 9.93 16.88 -2.45
CA ARG A 124 10.49 18.21 -2.73
C ARG A 124 11.35 18.25 -3.99
N ASN A 125 12.03 17.16 -4.28
CA ASN A 125 12.87 17.03 -5.46
C ASN A 125 12.06 16.59 -6.70
N GLY A 126 10.83 16.11 -6.52
CA GLY A 126 9.97 15.65 -7.61
C GLY A 126 9.26 16.78 -8.36
N HIS A 127 8.60 16.40 -9.44
CA HIS A 127 7.82 17.28 -10.32
C HIS A 127 6.36 16.84 -10.37
N SER A 128 5.43 17.74 -10.10
CA SER A 128 3.98 17.44 -10.09
C SER A 128 3.39 17.14 -11.48
N ASN A 129 4.05 17.61 -12.52
CA ASN A 129 3.68 17.38 -13.92
C ASN A 129 4.43 16.19 -14.56
N TYR A 130 4.95 15.27 -13.73
CA TYR A 130 5.61 14.07 -14.20
C TYR A 130 4.63 13.22 -15.03
N GLN A 131 5.06 12.85 -16.23
CA GLN A 131 4.31 11.92 -17.09
C GLN A 131 4.99 10.54 -17.01
N MET A 132 4.23 9.57 -16.55
CA MET A 132 4.71 8.20 -16.51
C MET A 132 4.76 7.62 -17.93
N GLU A 133 5.72 6.75 -18.16
CA GLU A 133 5.73 5.92 -19.36
C GLU A 133 4.57 4.92 -19.29
N GLU A 134 4.03 4.56 -20.46
CA GLU A 134 3.02 3.53 -20.57
C GLU A 134 3.55 2.19 -20.03
N ALA A 135 2.75 1.54 -19.20
CA ALA A 135 3.08 0.21 -18.67
C ALA A 135 2.43 -0.86 -19.56
N TYR A 136 3.19 -1.91 -19.90
CA TYR A 136 2.68 -3.06 -20.62
C TYR A 136 2.03 -4.07 -19.67
N GLU A 137 1.03 -4.81 -20.16
CA GLU A 137 0.24 -5.75 -19.37
C GLU A 137 1.10 -6.81 -18.66
N GLU A 138 2.16 -7.29 -19.32
CA GLU A 138 3.06 -8.33 -18.80
C GLU A 138 4.09 -7.82 -17.80
N GLN A 139 4.25 -6.50 -17.62
CA GLN A 139 5.22 -5.96 -16.68
C GLN A 139 4.83 -6.25 -15.24
N GLU A 140 5.84 -6.58 -14.43
CA GLU A 140 5.66 -6.76 -12.98
C GLU A 140 5.10 -5.48 -12.36
N ALA A 141 4.01 -5.60 -11.63
CA ALA A 141 3.36 -4.48 -10.95
C ALA A 141 3.51 -4.55 -9.44
N ALA A 142 3.45 -5.73 -8.84
CA ALA A 142 3.63 -5.89 -7.39
C ALA A 142 4.02 -7.33 -7.03
N VAL A 143 4.68 -7.49 -5.88
CA VAL A 143 4.89 -8.78 -5.22
C VAL A 143 4.15 -8.77 -3.88
N LEU A 144 3.17 -9.67 -3.73
CA LEU A 144 2.36 -9.78 -2.52
C LEU A 144 2.68 -11.07 -1.78
N PHE A 145 3.11 -10.97 -0.52
CA PHE A 145 3.32 -12.14 0.32
C PHE A 145 2.09 -12.41 1.17
N THR A 146 1.50 -13.58 0.98
CA THR A 146 0.33 -14.03 1.71
C THR A 146 0.68 -15.22 2.61
N SER A 147 -0.09 -15.40 3.70
CA SER A 147 -0.01 -16.61 4.52
C SER A 147 -0.51 -17.80 3.70
N GLY A 148 0.40 -18.66 3.25
CA GLY A 148 0.01 -19.94 2.65
C GLY A 148 -0.73 -20.80 3.68
N SER A 149 -1.81 -21.48 3.29
CA SER A 149 -2.59 -22.37 4.16
C SER A 149 -1.79 -23.58 4.66
N THR A 150 -0.65 -23.90 4.03
CA THR A 150 0.07 -25.16 4.26
C THR A 150 1.60 -25.04 4.29
N GLY A 151 2.18 -23.84 4.54
CA GLY A 151 3.64 -23.71 4.49
C GLY A 151 4.18 -22.31 4.66
N PRO A 152 5.45 -22.07 4.36
CA PRO A 152 6.05 -20.75 4.40
C PRO A 152 5.33 -19.78 3.45
N ALA A 153 5.27 -18.50 3.83
CA ALA A 153 4.67 -17.48 3.00
C ALA A 153 5.28 -17.45 1.59
N LYS A 154 4.43 -17.35 0.57
CA LYS A 154 4.83 -17.32 -0.83
C LYS A 154 4.58 -15.93 -1.40
N GLY A 155 5.54 -15.41 -2.17
CA GLY A 155 5.37 -14.20 -2.95
C GLY A 155 4.56 -14.50 -4.22
N VAL A 156 3.46 -13.80 -4.40
CA VAL A 156 2.65 -13.82 -5.62
C VAL A 156 3.01 -12.60 -6.44
N LEU A 157 3.46 -12.83 -7.66
CA LEU A 157 3.77 -11.77 -8.60
C LEU A 157 2.48 -11.36 -9.34
N TYR A 158 2.20 -10.06 -9.31
CA TYR A 158 1.12 -9.45 -10.07
C TYR A 158 1.69 -8.62 -11.22
N THR A 159 1.06 -8.70 -12.39
CA THR A 159 1.35 -7.83 -13.52
C THR A 159 0.35 -6.66 -13.58
N HIS A 160 0.68 -5.62 -14.36
CA HIS A 160 -0.24 -4.51 -14.60
C HIS A 160 -1.54 -4.99 -15.25
N GLY A 161 -1.47 -5.92 -16.21
CA GLY A 161 -2.64 -6.53 -16.84
C GLY A 161 -3.54 -7.28 -15.84
N MET A 162 -2.96 -7.98 -14.85
CA MET A 162 -3.75 -8.63 -13.79
C MET A 162 -4.53 -7.62 -12.95
N PHE A 163 -3.92 -6.50 -12.58
CA PHE A 163 -4.60 -5.44 -11.82
C PHE A 163 -5.69 -4.75 -12.65
N ASP A 164 -5.41 -4.45 -13.93
CA ASP A 164 -6.40 -3.86 -14.82
C ASP A 164 -7.61 -4.77 -15.00
N GLN A 165 -7.39 -6.04 -15.34
CA GLN A 165 -8.45 -7.02 -15.48
C GLN A 165 -9.26 -7.21 -14.20
N GLN A 166 -8.60 -7.29 -13.04
CA GLN A 166 -9.27 -7.42 -11.74
C GLN A 166 -10.13 -6.20 -11.44
N THR A 167 -9.62 -4.98 -11.69
CA THR A 167 -10.35 -3.73 -11.51
C THR A 167 -11.59 -3.69 -12.40
N ARG A 168 -11.46 -4.10 -13.68
CA ARG A 168 -12.56 -4.15 -14.62
C ARG A 168 -13.62 -5.18 -14.21
N ILE A 169 -13.20 -6.39 -13.86
CA ILE A 169 -14.12 -7.46 -13.42
C ILE A 169 -14.89 -7.05 -12.17
N LEU A 170 -14.22 -6.47 -11.17
CA LEU A 170 -14.89 -5.99 -9.96
C LEU A 170 -15.92 -4.91 -10.28
N ARG A 171 -15.56 -3.93 -11.11
CA ARG A 171 -16.47 -2.86 -11.53
C ARG A 171 -17.69 -3.40 -12.24
N GLU A 172 -17.51 -4.27 -13.22
CA GLU A 172 -18.61 -4.84 -14.02
C GLU A 172 -19.48 -5.78 -13.18
N HIS A 173 -18.87 -6.69 -12.41
CA HIS A 173 -19.60 -7.70 -11.64
C HIS A 173 -20.47 -7.09 -10.53
N PHE A 174 -19.95 -6.09 -9.84
CA PHE A 174 -20.67 -5.43 -8.74
C PHE A 174 -21.40 -4.14 -9.16
N GLY A 175 -21.31 -3.75 -10.44
CA GLY A 175 -21.95 -2.53 -10.95
C GLY A 175 -21.41 -1.25 -10.31
N ILE A 176 -20.12 -1.22 -9.94
CA ILE A 176 -19.50 -0.11 -9.22
C ILE A 176 -19.40 1.12 -10.16
N LEU A 177 -19.87 2.25 -9.65
CA LEU A 177 -19.82 3.54 -10.36
C LEU A 177 -18.77 4.47 -9.72
N PRO A 178 -18.08 5.29 -10.53
CA PRO A 178 -17.23 6.36 -9.99
C PRO A 178 -18.01 7.28 -9.06
N GLY A 179 -17.38 7.69 -7.94
CA GLY A 179 -18.02 8.52 -6.93
C GLY A 179 -18.72 7.76 -5.82
N GLU A 180 -18.91 6.45 -5.94
CA GLU A 180 -19.33 5.62 -4.81
C GLU A 180 -18.30 5.63 -3.68
N LYS A 181 -18.72 5.17 -2.50
CA LYS A 181 -17.89 5.22 -1.30
C LYS A 181 -17.66 3.81 -0.77
N ASP A 182 -16.39 3.46 -0.65
CA ASP A 182 -15.94 2.16 -0.13
C ASP A 182 -15.28 2.30 1.25
N LEU A 183 -15.52 1.32 2.11
CA LEU A 183 -14.82 1.14 3.39
C LEU A 183 -13.89 -0.08 3.28
N PRO A 184 -12.70 0.06 2.69
CA PRO A 184 -11.78 -1.05 2.53
C PRO A 184 -11.09 -1.36 3.85
N THR A 185 -11.30 -2.55 4.39
CA THR A 185 -10.70 -2.99 5.67
C THR A 185 -9.37 -3.72 5.49
N PHE A 186 -8.93 -3.86 4.24
CA PHE A 186 -7.63 -4.42 3.87
C PHE A 186 -6.93 -3.51 2.86
N PRO A 187 -5.62 -3.21 3.04
CA PRO A 187 -4.91 -2.18 2.27
C PRO A 187 -5.00 -2.31 0.75
N LEU A 188 -4.86 -3.54 0.23
CA LEU A 188 -4.89 -3.80 -1.19
C LEU A 188 -6.24 -3.43 -1.83
N PHE A 189 -7.34 -3.68 -1.12
CA PHE A 189 -8.68 -3.34 -1.64
C PHE A 189 -8.91 -1.84 -1.75
N GLY A 190 -8.29 -1.05 -0.86
CA GLY A 190 -8.31 0.42 -1.00
C GLY A 190 -7.61 0.94 -2.25
N LEU A 191 -6.61 0.22 -2.76
CA LEU A 191 -5.99 0.55 -4.06
C LEU A 191 -6.94 0.28 -5.21
N PHE A 192 -7.67 -0.85 -5.20
CA PHE A 192 -8.70 -1.15 -6.21
C PHE A 192 -9.85 -0.15 -6.16
N SER A 193 -10.39 0.15 -4.98
CA SER A 193 -11.46 1.15 -4.81
C SER A 193 -11.06 2.49 -5.41
N THR A 194 -9.83 2.94 -5.09
CA THR A 194 -9.27 4.18 -5.65
C THR A 194 -9.12 4.09 -7.17
N GLY A 195 -8.60 2.97 -7.70
CA GLY A 195 -8.46 2.73 -9.14
C GLY A 195 -9.80 2.68 -9.89
N MET A 196 -10.89 2.30 -9.22
CA MET A 196 -12.25 2.33 -9.77
C MET A 196 -12.93 3.72 -9.68
N GLY A 197 -12.27 4.71 -9.10
CA GLY A 197 -12.83 6.06 -8.93
C GLY A 197 -13.76 6.21 -7.74
N MET A 198 -13.71 5.28 -6.78
CA MET A 198 -14.48 5.35 -5.54
C MET A 198 -13.77 6.22 -4.49
N THR A 199 -14.54 6.84 -3.60
CA THR A 199 -13.98 7.46 -2.39
C THR A 199 -13.67 6.38 -1.37
N SER A 200 -12.40 6.15 -1.05
CA SER A 200 -11.97 5.20 -0.01
C SER A 200 -12.00 5.85 1.37
N VAL A 201 -12.82 5.33 2.27
CA VAL A 201 -12.88 5.73 3.68
C VAL A 201 -12.14 4.69 4.50
N ILE A 202 -10.93 5.01 4.94
CA ILE A 202 -10.06 4.08 5.66
C ILE A 202 -10.46 4.04 7.13
N PRO A 203 -10.92 2.89 7.67
CA PRO A 203 -11.33 2.77 9.06
C PRO A 203 -10.14 2.79 10.03
N ASP A 204 -10.36 3.28 11.25
CA ASP A 204 -9.36 3.21 12.32
C ASP A 204 -9.32 1.79 12.91
N MET A 205 -8.50 0.94 12.31
CA MET A 205 -8.31 -0.46 12.73
C MET A 205 -6.92 -0.98 12.38
N ASP A 206 -6.53 -2.06 13.05
CA ASP A 206 -5.36 -2.86 12.65
C ASP A 206 -5.81 -3.93 11.63
N PRO A 207 -5.47 -3.79 10.33
CA PRO A 207 -5.90 -4.74 9.30
C PRO A 207 -5.29 -6.14 9.49
N THR A 208 -4.23 -6.28 10.29
CA THR A 208 -3.62 -7.59 10.61
C THR A 208 -4.38 -8.36 11.69
N ARG A 209 -5.33 -7.70 12.37
CA ARG A 209 -6.12 -8.27 13.47
C ARG A 209 -7.61 -7.92 13.33
N PRO A 210 -8.25 -8.27 12.21
CA PRO A 210 -9.62 -7.84 11.90
C PRO A 210 -10.65 -8.25 12.97
N ALA A 211 -10.48 -9.42 13.61
CA ALA A 211 -11.35 -9.88 14.70
C ALA A 211 -11.24 -9.05 16.00
N LYS A 212 -10.25 -8.15 16.12
CA LYS A 212 -10.05 -7.28 17.28
C LYS A 212 -10.47 -5.84 17.01
N VAL A 213 -11.16 -5.59 15.92
CA VAL A 213 -11.68 -4.25 15.59
C VAL A 213 -12.71 -3.83 16.64
N MET A 214 -12.72 -2.55 16.99
CA MET A 214 -13.83 -1.95 17.72
C MET A 214 -15.00 -1.75 16.74
N PRO A 215 -16.17 -2.38 16.95
CA PRO A 215 -17.27 -2.33 15.97
C PRO A 215 -17.68 -0.91 15.57
N GLN A 216 -17.62 0.04 16.49
CA GLN A 216 -17.93 1.45 16.23
C GLN A 216 -17.01 2.07 15.17
N ASN A 217 -15.76 1.62 15.06
CA ASN A 217 -14.80 2.11 14.06
C ASN A 217 -15.18 1.67 12.63
N ILE A 218 -16.10 0.73 12.51
CA ILE A 218 -16.69 0.27 11.24
C ILE A 218 -18.08 0.89 11.05
N ILE A 219 -18.93 0.80 12.07
CA ILE A 219 -20.34 1.24 12.00
C ILE A 219 -20.43 2.76 11.80
N ASN A 220 -19.68 3.54 12.58
CA ASN A 220 -19.75 5.01 12.48
C ASN A 220 -19.36 5.52 11.10
N PRO A 221 -18.22 5.12 10.48
CA PRO A 221 -17.92 5.52 9.11
C PRO A 221 -18.97 5.09 8.09
N ILE A 222 -19.57 3.89 8.23
CA ILE A 222 -20.62 3.44 7.32
C ILE A 222 -21.80 4.42 7.36
N GLN A 223 -22.22 4.84 8.54
CA GLN A 223 -23.35 5.77 8.72
C GLN A 223 -22.96 7.20 8.33
N ASP A 224 -21.85 7.72 8.86
CA ASP A 224 -21.42 9.12 8.70
C ASP A 224 -21.13 9.47 7.25
N TYR A 225 -20.47 8.56 6.52
CA TYR A 225 -20.07 8.78 5.12
C TYR A 225 -21.03 8.17 4.11
N ARG A 226 -22.08 7.44 4.55
CA ARG A 226 -23.02 6.74 3.68
C ARG A 226 -22.29 5.80 2.72
N ILE A 227 -21.51 4.89 3.30
CA ILE A 227 -20.73 3.89 2.55
C ILE A 227 -21.67 3.01 1.72
N THR A 228 -21.35 2.82 0.45
CA THR A 228 -22.12 1.99 -0.49
C THR A 228 -21.52 0.60 -0.67
N SER A 229 -20.22 0.45 -0.40
CA SER A 229 -19.47 -0.78 -0.56
C SER A 229 -18.48 -0.99 0.57
N SER A 230 -18.24 -2.24 0.95
CA SER A 230 -17.17 -2.58 1.89
C SER A 230 -16.68 -4.00 1.64
N PHE A 231 -15.36 -4.19 1.69
CA PHE A 231 -14.75 -5.51 1.72
C PHE A 231 -14.11 -5.75 3.08
N GLY A 232 -14.41 -6.91 3.68
CA GLY A 232 -13.84 -7.30 4.96
C GLY A 232 -13.80 -8.81 5.13
N SER A 233 -12.88 -9.28 6.00
CA SER A 233 -12.81 -10.70 6.31
C SER A 233 -14.06 -11.18 7.08
N PRO A 234 -14.42 -12.46 6.99
CA PRO A 234 -15.52 -13.02 7.80
C PRO A 234 -15.34 -12.76 9.30
N ALA A 235 -14.10 -12.82 9.81
CA ALA A 235 -13.79 -12.56 11.21
C ALA A 235 -14.10 -11.11 11.65
N LEU A 236 -13.92 -10.14 10.76
CA LEU A 236 -14.30 -8.74 11.01
C LEU A 236 -15.82 -8.62 11.09
N TRP A 237 -16.51 -9.15 10.08
CA TRP A 237 -17.95 -9.03 9.99
C TRP A 237 -18.69 -9.80 11.10
N ASP A 238 -18.15 -10.95 11.53
CA ASP A 238 -18.66 -11.66 12.72
C ASP A 238 -18.55 -10.79 13.99
N THR A 239 -17.41 -10.09 14.16
CA THR A 239 -17.23 -9.18 15.30
C THR A 239 -18.21 -8.00 15.26
N VAL A 240 -18.41 -7.39 14.08
CA VAL A 240 -19.31 -6.24 13.92
C VAL A 240 -20.78 -6.66 14.08
N SER A 241 -21.19 -7.78 13.47
CA SER A 241 -22.58 -8.26 13.51
C SER A 241 -23.05 -8.67 14.90
N ARG A 242 -22.16 -9.17 15.76
CA ARG A 242 -22.49 -9.49 17.15
C ARG A 242 -22.71 -8.26 18.03
N TYR A 243 -22.27 -7.09 17.58
CA TYR A 243 -22.47 -5.84 18.29
C TYR A 243 -23.80 -5.16 17.91
N CYS A 244 -24.32 -5.38 16.69
CA CYS A 244 -25.61 -4.89 16.21
C CYS A 244 -26.75 -5.75 16.74
#